data_9588347fe2de52c0136d953c823ecc0c
#
_entry.id   9588347fe2de52c0136d953c823ecc0c
#
_cell.length_a   1.000
_cell.length_b   1.000
_cell.length_c   1.000
_cell.angle_alpha   90.00
_cell.angle_beta   90.00
_cell.angle_gamma   90.00
#
_symmetry.space_group_name_H-M   'P 1'
#
loop_
_entity.id
_entity.type
_entity.pdbx_description
1 polymer ?
#
loop_
_entity_poly.entity_id
_entity_poly.type
_entity_poly.pdbx_seq_one_letter_code
_entity_poly.pdbx_strand_id
1 'polypeptide(L)'
;MNYGMKLKDLRDLYELTQQDIADVLKVARSTYNQYEQQYDIIPIKHLNHLCNHFKVSFDYVFNFTKLKRYQDELDKIDTKISGERLKELRKEFNLTQSRLAKKLNIANTIISEYETGHFPVSTATLYSLSDKFNISSDYLLGKTNKIKYLNKPKEKELIG
;
A
#
# COMPACT_ATOMS: atom_id res chain seq x y z
N MET A 1 9.18 4.90 4.28
CA MET A 1 8.64 4.03 3.21
C MET A 1 9.79 3.55 2.36
N ASN A 2 9.92 2.24 2.19
CA ASN A 2 11.09 1.68 1.50
C ASN A 2 10.72 0.49 0.59
N TYR A 3 9.67 0.67 -0.22
CA TYR A 3 9.25 -0.37 -1.16
C TYR A 3 10.27 -0.56 -2.31
N GLY A 4 11.06 0.46 -2.62
CA GLY A 4 12.02 0.40 -3.73
C GLY A 4 13.08 -0.69 -3.53
N MET A 5 13.64 -0.80 -2.33
CA MET A 5 14.58 -1.88 -2.01
C MET A 5 13.94 -3.26 -2.11
N LYS A 6 12.69 -3.39 -1.65
CA LYS A 6 11.97 -4.67 -1.76
C LYS A 6 11.70 -5.04 -3.22
N LEU A 7 11.33 -4.07 -4.05
CA LEU A 7 11.14 -4.31 -5.49
C LEU A 7 12.44 -4.72 -6.17
N LYS A 8 13.55 -4.07 -5.81
CA LYS A 8 14.88 -4.45 -6.31
C LYS A 8 15.25 -5.87 -5.88
N ASP A 9 15.04 -6.22 -4.62
CA ASP A 9 15.32 -7.56 -4.09
C ASP A 9 14.49 -8.63 -4.82
N LEU A 10 13.21 -8.37 -5.07
CA LEU A 10 12.34 -9.27 -5.84
C LEU A 10 12.83 -9.40 -7.28
N ARG A 11 13.20 -8.30 -7.91
CA ARG A 11 13.72 -8.29 -9.27
C ARG A 11 15.02 -9.12 -9.36
N ASP A 12 15.95 -8.90 -8.43
CA ASP A 12 17.21 -9.64 -8.36
C ASP A 12 16.99 -11.14 -8.10
N LEU A 13 16.04 -11.48 -7.23
CA LEU A 13 15.70 -12.87 -6.93
C LEU A 13 15.27 -13.65 -8.18
N TYR A 14 14.55 -13.00 -9.08
CA TYR A 14 14.07 -13.62 -10.33
C TYR A 14 14.98 -13.30 -11.52
N GLU A 15 16.17 -12.71 -11.28
CA GLU A 15 17.14 -12.36 -12.29
C GLU A 15 16.58 -11.46 -13.40
N LEU A 16 15.72 -10.51 -13.00
CA LEU A 16 15.07 -9.56 -13.91
C LEU A 16 15.80 -8.23 -13.93
N THR A 17 15.85 -7.60 -15.10
CA THR A 17 16.38 -6.24 -15.26
C THR A 17 15.31 -5.20 -14.98
N GLN A 18 15.72 -3.94 -14.79
CA GLN A 18 14.77 -2.83 -14.71
C GLN A 18 13.93 -2.70 -15.99
N GLN A 19 14.52 -2.99 -17.15
CA GLN A 19 13.79 -2.99 -18.41
C GLN A 19 12.70 -4.05 -18.44
N ASP A 20 12.96 -5.25 -17.89
CA ASP A 20 11.95 -6.31 -17.81
C ASP A 20 10.72 -5.84 -17.02
N ILE A 21 10.94 -5.17 -15.88
CA ILE A 21 9.83 -4.66 -15.06
C ILE A 21 9.14 -3.47 -15.73
N ALA A 22 9.90 -2.59 -16.37
CA ALA A 22 9.33 -1.49 -17.13
C ALA A 22 8.41 -1.99 -18.24
N ASP A 23 8.80 -3.07 -18.92
CA ASP A 23 7.96 -3.72 -19.95
C ASP A 23 6.67 -4.30 -19.36
N VAL A 24 6.73 -4.92 -18.18
CA VAL A 24 5.54 -5.41 -17.46
C VAL A 24 4.57 -4.27 -17.17
N LEU A 25 5.08 -3.12 -16.73
CA LEU A 25 4.27 -1.94 -16.40
C LEU A 25 3.91 -1.08 -17.62
N LYS A 26 4.51 -1.36 -18.78
CA LYS A 26 4.36 -0.54 -20.01
C LYS A 26 4.79 0.91 -19.79
N VAL A 27 5.90 1.09 -19.11
CA VAL A 27 6.53 2.40 -18.89
C VAL A 27 7.98 2.37 -19.42
N ALA A 28 8.59 3.54 -19.53
CA ALA A 28 10.00 3.64 -19.87
C ALA A 28 10.86 3.09 -18.72
N ARG A 29 12.02 2.52 -19.05
CA ARG A 29 12.99 2.05 -18.05
C ARG A 29 13.36 3.16 -17.05
N SER A 30 13.56 4.39 -17.55
CA SER A 30 13.86 5.54 -16.69
C SER A 30 12.75 5.84 -15.71
N THR A 31 11.49 5.68 -16.11
CA THR A 31 10.33 5.85 -15.25
C THR A 31 10.34 4.79 -14.13
N TYR A 32 10.54 3.53 -14.48
CA TYR A 32 10.62 2.47 -13.46
C TYR A 32 11.81 2.70 -12.51
N ASN A 33 12.96 3.14 -13.03
CA ASN A 33 14.11 3.49 -12.18
C ASN A 33 13.75 4.57 -11.15
N GLN A 34 12.97 5.58 -11.55
CA GLN A 34 12.48 6.62 -10.62
C GLN A 34 11.63 6.00 -9.50
N TYR A 35 10.81 5.02 -9.83
CA TYR A 35 9.99 4.30 -8.82
C TYR A 35 10.86 3.46 -7.89
N GLU A 36 11.80 2.68 -8.42
CA GLU A 36 12.68 1.81 -7.62
C GLU A 36 13.59 2.62 -6.69
N GLN A 37 14.10 3.76 -7.17
CA GLN A 37 14.91 4.67 -6.36
C GLN A 37 14.07 5.58 -5.45
N GLN A 38 12.76 5.57 -5.62
CA GLN A 38 11.81 6.42 -4.87
C GLN A 38 12.03 7.92 -5.08
N TYR A 39 12.61 8.32 -6.22
CA TYR A 39 12.62 9.72 -6.64
C TYR A 39 11.21 10.17 -7.00
N ASP A 40 10.41 9.28 -7.59
CA ASP A 40 8.97 9.42 -7.76
C ASP A 40 8.28 8.27 -7.03
N ILE A 41 7.13 8.57 -6.40
CA ILE A 41 6.35 7.52 -5.73
C ILE A 41 5.59 6.71 -6.78
N ILE A 42 5.76 5.40 -6.77
CA ILE A 42 5.08 4.50 -7.70
C ILE A 42 3.55 4.64 -7.56
N PRO A 43 2.80 4.85 -8.65
CA PRO A 43 1.34 4.87 -8.59
C PRO A 43 0.78 3.55 -8.05
N ILE A 44 -0.33 3.65 -7.32
CA ILE A 44 -0.93 2.49 -6.66
C ILE A 44 -1.27 1.35 -7.64
N LYS A 45 -1.75 1.68 -8.82
CA LYS A 45 -2.09 0.66 -9.84
C LYS A 45 -0.85 -0.08 -10.34
N HIS A 46 0.28 0.59 -10.47
CA HIS A 46 1.54 -0.03 -10.88
C HIS A 46 2.10 -0.90 -9.77
N LEU A 47 2.04 -0.43 -8.52
CA LEU A 47 2.47 -1.24 -7.39
C LEU A 47 1.60 -2.48 -7.24
N ASN A 48 0.28 -2.35 -7.42
CA ASN A 48 -0.62 -3.50 -7.43
C ASN A 48 -0.27 -4.50 -8.53
N HIS A 49 0.04 -4.01 -9.72
CA HIS A 49 0.45 -4.87 -10.84
C HIS A 49 1.72 -5.67 -10.48
N LEU A 50 2.70 -5.03 -9.86
CA LEU A 50 3.94 -5.71 -9.45
C LEU A 50 3.69 -6.68 -8.29
N CYS A 51 2.86 -6.32 -7.32
CA CYS A 51 2.47 -7.25 -6.25
C CYS A 51 1.87 -8.53 -6.83
N ASN A 52 0.97 -8.40 -7.80
CA ASN A 52 0.36 -9.56 -8.45
C ASN A 52 1.36 -10.33 -9.31
N HIS A 53 2.25 -9.62 -10.01
CA HIS A 53 3.29 -10.23 -10.85
C HIS A 53 4.24 -11.09 -10.02
N PHE A 54 4.70 -10.59 -8.88
CA PHE A 54 5.60 -11.30 -7.97
C PHE A 54 4.88 -12.20 -6.96
N LYS A 55 3.55 -12.21 -6.96
CA LYS A 55 2.74 -12.96 -5.99
C LYS A 55 3.09 -12.59 -4.54
N VAL A 56 3.13 -11.30 -4.29
CA VAL A 56 3.38 -10.73 -2.96
C VAL A 56 2.25 -9.78 -2.56
N SER A 57 2.14 -9.49 -1.28
CA SER A 57 1.17 -8.54 -0.74
C SER A 57 1.78 -7.13 -0.66
N PHE A 58 0.92 -6.12 -0.58
CA PHE A 58 1.36 -4.76 -0.25
C PHE A 58 2.07 -4.72 1.12
N ASP A 59 1.52 -5.44 2.10
CA ASP A 59 2.11 -5.48 3.44
C ASP A 59 3.53 -6.05 3.40
N TYR A 60 3.78 -7.05 2.57
CA TYR A 60 5.11 -7.61 2.36
C TYR A 60 6.05 -6.59 1.71
N VAL A 61 5.59 -5.93 0.65
CA VAL A 61 6.39 -4.92 -0.07
C VAL A 61 6.73 -3.72 0.82
N PHE A 62 5.82 -3.34 1.71
CA PHE A 62 6.04 -2.27 2.68
C PHE A 62 6.82 -2.70 3.93
N ASN A 63 7.25 -3.95 4.01
CA ASN A 63 7.95 -4.51 5.18
C ASN A 63 7.10 -4.54 6.46
N PHE A 64 5.79 -4.62 6.34
CA PHE A 64 4.90 -4.75 7.48
C PHE A 64 4.71 -6.21 7.93
N THR A 65 5.03 -7.16 7.08
CA THR A 65 4.93 -8.60 7.35
C THR A 65 6.00 -9.36 6.58
N LYS A 66 6.35 -10.54 7.07
CA LYS A 66 7.20 -11.50 6.35
C LYS A 66 6.37 -12.45 5.48
N LEU A 67 5.06 -12.46 5.65
CA LEU A 67 4.15 -13.27 4.84
C LEU A 67 4.06 -12.67 3.43
N LYS A 68 4.47 -13.44 2.43
CA LYS A 68 4.53 -12.94 1.06
C LYS A 68 3.16 -12.61 0.48
N ARG A 69 2.16 -13.43 0.74
CA ARG A 69 0.82 -13.23 0.20
C ARG A 69 -0.22 -13.88 1.11
N TYR A 70 -1.39 -13.25 1.24
CA TYR A 70 -2.50 -13.82 1.99
C TYR A 70 -3.20 -14.90 1.15
N GLN A 71 -3.74 -15.92 1.83
CA GLN A 71 -4.35 -17.07 1.15
C GLN A 71 -5.55 -16.68 0.28
N ASP A 72 -6.34 -15.70 0.71
CA ASP A 72 -7.53 -15.22 0.02
C ASP A 72 -7.28 -13.98 -0.85
N GLU A 73 -6.02 -13.61 -1.10
CA GLU A 73 -5.70 -12.33 -1.73
C GLU A 73 -6.21 -12.24 -3.16
N LEU A 74 -6.96 -11.18 -3.44
CA LEU A 74 -7.48 -10.86 -4.76
C LEU A 74 -6.47 -10.03 -5.55
N ASP A 75 -6.52 -10.13 -6.88
CA ASP A 75 -5.64 -9.36 -7.75
C ASP A 75 -6.06 -7.89 -7.83
N LYS A 76 -7.37 -7.62 -7.79
CA LYS A 76 -7.90 -6.27 -7.99
C LYS A 76 -8.06 -5.52 -6.68
N ILE A 77 -7.73 -4.22 -6.74
CA ILE A 77 -8.10 -3.26 -5.71
C ILE A 77 -9.60 -2.99 -5.87
N ASP A 78 -10.35 -3.07 -4.77
CA ASP A 78 -11.77 -2.74 -4.75
C ASP A 78 -11.93 -1.35 -4.11
N THR A 79 -12.13 -0.32 -4.93
CA THR A 79 -12.20 1.07 -4.46
C THR A 79 -13.41 1.32 -3.56
N LYS A 80 -14.52 0.65 -3.81
CA LYS A 80 -15.73 0.78 -2.99
C LYS A 80 -15.51 0.19 -1.60
N ILE A 81 -15.02 -1.03 -1.52
CA ILE A 81 -14.70 -1.70 -0.25
C ILE A 81 -13.61 -0.90 0.48
N SER A 82 -12.60 -0.44 -0.25
CA SER A 82 -11.51 0.37 0.31
C SER A 82 -12.07 1.64 0.97
N GLY A 83 -12.98 2.33 0.30
CA GLY A 83 -13.63 3.52 0.84
C GLY A 83 -14.43 3.24 2.12
N GLU A 84 -15.21 2.16 2.11
CA GLU A 84 -15.98 1.72 3.27
C GLU A 84 -15.07 1.37 4.46
N ARG A 85 -13.97 0.67 4.20
CA ARG A 85 -13.00 0.28 5.23
C ARG A 85 -12.24 1.49 5.79
N LEU A 86 -11.91 2.46 4.95
CA LEU A 86 -11.30 3.72 5.42
C LEU A 86 -12.25 4.49 6.34
N LYS A 87 -13.52 4.60 5.96
CA LYS A 87 -14.54 5.26 6.79
C LYS A 87 -14.72 4.54 8.12
N GLU A 88 -14.77 3.21 8.10
CA GLU A 88 -14.87 2.38 9.29
C GLU A 88 -13.67 2.60 10.22
N LEU A 89 -12.46 2.57 9.68
CA LEU A 89 -11.22 2.84 10.43
C LEU A 89 -11.28 4.22 11.08
N ARG A 90 -11.65 5.24 10.32
CA ARG A 90 -11.75 6.61 10.82
C ARG A 90 -12.71 6.71 12.01
N LYS A 91 -13.87 6.05 11.91
CA LYS A 91 -14.88 6.03 12.98
C LYS A 91 -14.40 5.27 14.22
N GLU A 92 -13.69 4.16 14.04
CA GLU A 92 -13.10 3.40 15.15
C GLU A 92 -12.13 4.25 15.97
N PHE A 93 -11.41 5.14 15.31
CA PHE A 93 -10.46 6.04 15.97
C PHE A 93 -11.10 7.39 16.36
N ASN A 94 -12.43 7.52 16.23
CA ASN A 94 -13.19 8.73 16.60
C ASN A 94 -12.67 9.98 15.89
N LEU A 95 -12.31 9.85 14.60
CA LEU A 95 -11.79 10.94 13.80
C LEU A 95 -12.85 11.45 12.83
N THR A 96 -12.93 12.78 12.67
CA THR A 96 -13.63 13.40 11.55
C THR A 96 -12.78 13.27 10.28
N GLN A 97 -13.38 13.44 9.11
CA GLN A 97 -12.63 13.48 7.85
C GLN A 97 -11.53 14.55 7.92
N SER A 98 -11.85 15.71 8.46
CA SER A 98 -10.91 16.83 8.61
C SER A 98 -9.72 16.47 9.50
N ARG A 99 -9.96 15.79 10.62
CA ARG A 99 -8.90 15.37 11.55
C ARG A 99 -8.02 14.30 10.94
N LEU A 100 -8.60 13.33 10.22
CA LEU A 100 -7.84 12.31 9.52
C LEU A 100 -6.97 12.93 8.43
N ALA A 101 -7.54 13.83 7.64
CA ALA A 101 -6.82 14.55 6.58
C ALA A 101 -5.61 15.30 7.16
N LYS A 102 -5.78 15.97 8.28
CA LYS A 102 -4.70 16.68 8.98
C LYS A 102 -3.61 15.72 9.43
N LYS A 103 -3.97 14.56 10.00
CA LYS A 103 -2.99 13.54 10.42
C LYS A 103 -2.19 12.99 9.25
N LEU A 104 -2.80 12.88 8.08
CA LEU A 104 -2.16 12.35 6.87
C LEU A 104 -1.53 13.46 6.01
N ASN A 105 -1.68 14.72 6.40
CA ASN A 105 -1.20 15.88 5.67
C ASN A 105 -1.71 15.93 4.22
N ILE A 106 -3.00 15.67 4.05
CA ILE A 106 -3.70 15.75 2.75
C ILE A 106 -4.96 16.60 2.89
N ALA A 107 -5.55 16.99 1.76
CA ALA A 107 -6.77 17.77 1.77
C ALA A 107 -7.98 16.95 2.24
N ASN A 108 -8.89 17.58 2.96
CA ASN A 108 -10.13 16.95 3.46
C ASN A 108 -10.96 16.35 2.31
N THR A 109 -11.02 17.04 1.17
CA THR A 109 -11.75 16.58 -0.01
C THR A 109 -11.22 15.24 -0.54
N ILE A 110 -9.92 14.99 -0.39
CA ILE A 110 -9.29 13.72 -0.81
C ILE A 110 -9.80 12.56 0.05
N ILE A 111 -9.93 12.74 1.38
CA ILE A 111 -10.51 11.72 2.26
C ILE A 111 -11.93 11.38 1.82
N SER A 112 -12.75 12.40 1.53
CA SER A 112 -14.12 12.19 1.04
C SER A 112 -14.16 11.39 -0.26
N GLU A 113 -13.26 11.70 -1.21
CA GLU A 113 -13.16 11.00 -2.49
C GLU A 113 -12.75 9.53 -2.30
N TYR A 114 -11.84 9.25 -1.35
CA TYR A 114 -11.47 7.89 -1.02
C TYR A 114 -12.64 7.13 -0.39
N GLU A 115 -13.34 7.73 0.57
CA GLU A 115 -14.45 7.07 1.30
C GLU A 115 -15.64 6.77 0.40
N THR A 116 -15.88 7.58 -0.64
CA THR A 116 -16.92 7.31 -1.63
C THR A 116 -16.50 6.29 -2.69
N GLY A 117 -15.24 5.89 -2.71
CA GLY A 117 -14.71 4.95 -3.71
C GLY A 117 -14.48 5.58 -5.07
N HIS A 118 -14.43 6.90 -5.15
CA HIS A 118 -14.22 7.62 -6.41
C HIS A 118 -12.80 7.40 -6.96
N PHE A 119 -11.81 7.38 -6.07
CA PHE A 119 -10.41 7.09 -6.40
C PHE A 119 -9.84 6.02 -5.48
N PRO A 120 -8.90 5.21 -5.95
CA PRO A 120 -8.12 4.35 -5.04
C PRO A 120 -7.22 5.22 -4.17
N VAL A 121 -6.95 4.76 -2.95
CA VAL A 121 -6.02 5.41 -2.04
C VAL A 121 -4.64 5.43 -2.69
N SER A 122 -3.94 6.59 -2.63
CA SER A 122 -2.57 6.70 -3.18
C SER A 122 -1.59 5.84 -2.40
N THR A 123 -0.47 5.49 -3.03
CA THR A 123 0.59 4.70 -2.39
C THR A 123 1.09 5.34 -1.09
N ALA A 124 1.35 6.64 -1.10
CA ALA A 124 1.85 7.36 0.06
C ALA A 124 0.82 7.38 1.20
N THR A 125 -0.44 7.62 0.89
CA THR A 125 -1.52 7.64 1.87
C THR A 125 -1.76 6.25 2.45
N LEU A 126 -1.75 5.22 1.60
CA LEU A 126 -1.89 3.83 2.03
C LEU A 126 -0.81 3.45 3.03
N TYR A 127 0.46 3.74 2.70
CA TYR A 127 1.58 3.49 3.61
C TYR A 127 1.38 4.22 4.94
N SER A 128 1.03 5.51 4.90
CA SER A 128 0.83 6.32 6.11
C SER A 128 -0.30 5.78 6.99
N LEU A 129 -1.40 5.33 6.39
CA LEU A 129 -2.51 4.71 7.13
C LEU A 129 -2.06 3.43 7.84
N SER A 130 -1.38 2.55 7.12
CA SER A 130 -0.89 1.29 7.69
C SER A 130 0.14 1.54 8.78
N ASP A 131 1.04 2.49 8.56
CA ASP A 131 2.09 2.83 9.53
C ASP A 131 1.52 3.46 10.81
N LYS A 132 0.61 4.41 10.68
CA LYS A 132 0.03 5.16 11.82
C LYS A 132 -1.05 4.39 12.58
N PHE A 133 -1.90 3.65 11.87
CA PHE A 133 -3.05 2.97 12.47
C PHE A 133 -2.87 1.46 12.57
N ASN A 134 -1.76 0.95 12.12
CA ASN A 134 -1.43 -0.48 12.16
C ASN A 134 -2.42 -1.37 11.38
N ILE A 135 -3.11 -0.79 10.41
CA ILE A 135 -4.04 -1.52 9.55
C ILE A 135 -3.31 -2.14 8.37
N SER A 136 -3.72 -3.35 7.97
CA SER A 136 -3.19 -3.99 6.78
C SER A 136 -3.50 -3.17 5.52
N SER A 137 -2.49 -2.92 4.70
CA SER A 137 -2.67 -2.25 3.40
C SER A 137 -3.56 -3.08 2.47
N ASP A 138 -3.33 -4.38 2.41
CA ASP A 138 -4.13 -5.29 1.57
C ASP A 138 -5.58 -5.35 2.01
N TYR A 139 -5.83 -5.38 3.31
CA TYR A 139 -7.19 -5.28 3.86
C TYR A 139 -7.84 -3.96 3.45
N LEU A 140 -7.13 -2.86 3.64
CA LEU A 140 -7.65 -1.54 3.32
C LEU A 140 -7.98 -1.38 1.84
N LEU A 141 -7.24 -2.05 0.95
CA LEU A 141 -7.50 -2.05 -0.50
C LEU A 141 -8.60 -3.03 -0.93
N GLY A 142 -9.18 -3.78 0.00
CA GLY A 142 -10.20 -4.78 -0.34
C GLY A 142 -9.64 -6.05 -0.95
N LYS A 143 -8.34 -6.31 -0.82
CA LYS A 143 -7.68 -7.46 -1.42
C LYS A 143 -7.69 -8.70 -0.53
N THR A 144 -7.86 -8.55 0.77
CA THR A 144 -7.91 -9.66 1.72
C THR A 144 -8.92 -9.39 2.83
N ASN A 145 -9.48 -10.44 3.39
CA ASN A 145 -10.31 -10.43 4.61
C ASN A 145 -9.62 -11.17 5.77
N LYS A 146 -8.44 -11.74 5.54
CA LYS A 146 -7.76 -12.59 6.53
C LYS A 146 -7.18 -11.84 7.71
N ILE A 147 -6.84 -10.57 7.50
CA ILE A 147 -6.23 -9.73 8.52
C ILE A 147 -6.71 -8.29 8.36
N LYS A 148 -7.09 -7.67 9.46
CA LYS A 148 -7.44 -6.24 9.50
C LYS A 148 -6.27 -5.43 10.05
N TYR A 149 -5.78 -5.81 11.23
CA TYR A 149 -4.65 -5.12 11.87
C TYR A 149 -3.38 -5.93 11.77
N LEU A 150 -2.28 -5.23 11.51
CA LEU A 150 -0.96 -5.82 11.42
C LEU A 150 -0.46 -6.24 12.81
N ASN A 151 0.24 -7.37 12.89
CA ASN A 151 0.87 -7.81 14.13
C ASN A 151 2.28 -7.23 14.23
N LYS A 152 2.37 -5.89 14.34
CA LYS A 152 3.65 -5.20 14.53
C LYS A 152 3.94 -5.05 16.02
N PRO A 153 5.22 -5.15 16.45
CA PRO A 153 5.58 -4.78 17.82
C PRO A 153 5.25 -3.29 18.03
N LYS A 154 4.65 -2.98 19.18
CA LYS A 154 4.42 -1.59 19.57
C LYS A 154 5.76 -0.93 19.88
N GLU A 155 5.86 0.38 19.62
CA GLU A 155 7.09 1.15 19.93
C GLU A 155 7.61 0.90 21.34
N LYS A 156 6.71 0.73 22.32
CA LYS A 156 7.07 0.43 23.72
C LYS A 156 7.73 -0.93 23.89
N GLU A 157 7.51 -1.88 22.97
CA GLU A 157 8.10 -3.20 22.99
C GLU A 157 9.48 -3.22 22.33
N LEU A 158 9.77 -2.21 21.49
CA LEU A 158 11.07 -2.05 20.82
C LEU A 158 12.10 -1.35 21.71
N ILE A 159 11.67 -0.64 22.75
CA ILE A 159 12.50 0.14 23.66
C ILE A 159 12.76 -0.61 24.97
N GLY A 160 11.98 -1.64 25.23
CA GLY A 160 12.16 -2.53 26.39
C GLY A 160 13.07 -3.70 26.04
#